data_09846aa41112072be7bde69c8b4edd67
#
_entry.id   09846aa41112072be7bde69c8b4edd67
#
_cell.length_a   1.000
_cell.length_b   1.000
_cell.length_c   1.000
_cell.angle_alpha   90.00
_cell.angle_beta   90.00
_cell.angle_gamma   90.00
#
_symmetry.space_group_name_H-M   'P 1'
#
loop_
_entity.id
_entity.type
_entity.pdbx_description
1 polymer ?
#
loop_
_entity_poly.entity_id
_entity_poly.type
_entity_poly.pdbx_seq_one_letter_code
_entity_poly.pdbx_strand_id
1 'polypeptide(L)'
;MSLTSTHHPARQGRSEEAFDRRTRRVAIIAGNGSMPGEIYTAVRTDGPAPLLVGVRGEVDSGLAKSCDRVLSYGQLGSLFELLDKHGVRHVVFAGGIVKRPDFNALKPDLATLRELPNLLKITLGGDDSVLGKIATFLAKRNIEVVGVKDVAPGLLAEQGQIAGPPMRGRMPKMLARSLQLAWKGARAVGSLDAGQGCIVEDGRVVALEGAEGTDAMIARLGELRRQKRLNPGPDWSVLVKVAKPNQDMRADLPAIGPDTVRAAHASGLNYLAVEAGNAVVLDRSELTKLAKQRGIRVAGFTDESLPQ
;
A
#
# COMPACT_ATOMS: atom_id res chain seq x y z
N MET A 1 -12.84 -52.77 -25.56
CA MET A 1 -11.51 -52.29 -25.16
C MET A 1 -11.71 -51.10 -24.22
N SER A 2 -11.51 -51.40 -22.94
CA SER A 2 -11.82 -50.49 -21.84
C SER A 2 -10.58 -49.65 -21.54
N LEU A 3 -10.69 -48.31 -21.58
CA LEU A 3 -9.62 -47.39 -21.19
C LEU A 3 -9.78 -47.08 -19.71
N THR A 4 -8.86 -47.58 -18.92
CA THR A 4 -8.71 -47.36 -17.49
C THR A 4 -8.25 -45.94 -17.22
N SER A 5 -9.12 -45.15 -16.57
CA SER A 5 -8.83 -43.85 -16.02
C SER A 5 -7.95 -44.01 -14.78
N THR A 6 -6.72 -43.52 -14.86
CA THR A 6 -5.81 -43.41 -13.71
C THR A 6 -6.20 -42.20 -12.88
N HIS A 7 -6.87 -42.45 -11.76
CA HIS A 7 -7.10 -41.46 -10.71
C HIS A 7 -5.77 -41.06 -10.06
N HIS A 8 -5.37 -39.83 -10.24
CA HIS A 8 -4.30 -39.23 -9.44
C HIS A 8 -4.92 -38.80 -8.08
N PRO A 9 -4.37 -39.22 -6.93
CA PRO A 9 -4.91 -38.79 -5.65
C PRO A 9 -4.62 -37.31 -5.46
N ALA A 10 -5.69 -36.54 -5.31
CA ALA A 10 -5.62 -35.15 -4.88
C ALA A 10 -4.85 -35.07 -3.54
N ARG A 11 -3.78 -34.32 -3.51
CA ARG A 11 -3.09 -33.93 -2.26
C ARG A 11 -4.12 -33.28 -1.35
N GLN A 12 -4.48 -33.95 -0.27
CA GLN A 12 -5.26 -33.39 0.82
C GLN A 12 -4.51 -32.17 1.35
N GLY A 13 -5.07 -30.98 1.09
CA GLY A 13 -4.59 -29.74 1.62
C GLY A 13 -4.66 -29.78 3.14
N ARG A 14 -3.54 -29.50 3.81
CA ARG A 14 -3.59 -29.02 5.18
C ARG A 14 -4.51 -27.81 5.16
N SER A 15 -5.55 -27.80 6.00
CA SER A 15 -6.34 -26.62 6.26
C SER A 15 -5.36 -25.51 6.67
N GLU A 16 -5.16 -24.51 5.79
CA GLU A 16 -4.45 -23.30 6.14
C GLU A 16 -5.27 -22.63 7.25
N GLU A 17 -4.86 -22.84 8.49
CA GLU A 17 -5.38 -22.04 9.59
C GLU A 17 -5.05 -20.58 9.25
N ALA A 18 -6.10 -19.76 9.09
CA ALA A 18 -5.95 -18.35 8.81
C ALA A 18 -4.99 -17.71 9.83
N PHE A 19 -4.14 -16.79 9.36
CA PHE A 19 -3.21 -16.07 10.24
C PHE A 19 -3.97 -15.41 11.38
N ASP A 20 -3.63 -15.76 12.63
CA ASP A 20 -4.17 -15.12 13.82
C ASP A 20 -3.10 -14.20 14.45
N ARG A 21 -3.26 -12.90 14.25
CA ARG A 21 -2.36 -11.85 14.76
C ARG A 21 -2.23 -11.83 16.29
N ARG A 22 -3.19 -12.41 17.02
CA ARG A 22 -3.19 -12.42 18.49
C ARG A 22 -2.27 -13.49 19.06
N THR A 23 -2.03 -14.55 18.31
CA THR A 23 -1.27 -15.71 18.76
C THR A 23 0.03 -15.90 17.99
N ARG A 24 0.12 -15.40 16.75
CA ARG A 24 1.27 -15.60 15.88
C ARG A 24 2.12 -14.34 15.77
N ARG A 25 3.43 -14.49 16.05
CA ARG A 25 4.39 -13.41 15.89
C ARG A 25 4.68 -13.16 14.41
N VAL A 26 4.74 -11.88 14.01
CA VAL A 26 5.06 -11.44 12.65
C VAL A 26 6.38 -10.67 12.64
N ALA A 27 7.11 -10.73 11.52
CA ALA A 27 8.21 -9.82 11.24
C ALA A 27 7.75 -8.73 10.26
N ILE A 28 8.07 -7.48 10.58
CA ILE A 28 7.81 -6.32 9.73
C ILE A 28 9.11 -5.99 9.01
N ILE A 29 9.10 -6.13 7.67
CA ILE A 29 10.21 -5.73 6.81
C ILE A 29 9.96 -4.28 6.41
N ALA A 30 10.71 -3.37 7.03
CA ALA A 30 10.45 -1.95 7.02
C ALA A 30 11.27 -1.22 5.95
N GLY A 31 10.57 -0.65 4.97
CA GLY A 31 11.07 0.39 4.05
C GLY A 31 10.90 1.78 4.65
N ASN A 32 10.75 2.79 3.79
CA ASN A 32 10.56 4.18 4.18
C ASN A 32 9.10 4.54 4.51
N GLY A 33 8.91 5.72 5.11
CA GLY A 33 7.61 6.29 5.46
C GLY A 33 7.08 5.83 6.82
N SER A 34 5.92 6.36 7.23
CA SER A 34 5.34 6.13 8.55
C SER A 34 4.67 4.76 8.72
N MET A 35 4.26 4.13 7.61
CA MET A 35 3.51 2.87 7.62
C MET A 35 4.16 1.75 8.47
N PRO A 36 5.48 1.48 8.39
CA PRO A 36 6.09 0.43 9.19
C PRO A 36 5.96 0.66 10.70
N GLY A 37 6.10 1.92 11.14
CA GLY A 37 5.95 2.31 12.54
C GLY A 37 4.51 2.18 13.04
N GLU A 38 3.54 2.48 12.20
CA GLU A 38 2.12 2.36 12.54
C GLU A 38 1.69 0.89 12.63
N ILE A 39 2.12 0.05 11.68
CA ILE A 39 1.90 -1.40 11.75
C ILE A 39 2.56 -1.98 13.00
N TYR A 40 3.80 -1.57 13.32
CA TYR A 40 4.50 -2.00 14.52
C TYR A 40 3.71 -1.66 15.79
N THR A 41 3.18 -0.46 15.87
CA THR A 41 2.37 -0.01 17.01
C THR A 41 1.04 -0.80 17.09
N ALA A 42 0.34 -0.97 15.97
CA ALA A 42 -0.92 -1.69 15.91
C ALA A 42 -0.77 -3.17 16.32
N VAL A 43 0.26 -3.85 15.80
CA VAL A 43 0.52 -5.26 16.14
C VAL A 43 0.86 -5.44 17.61
N ARG A 44 1.68 -4.55 18.18
CA ARG A 44 2.04 -4.62 19.61
C ARG A 44 0.86 -4.44 20.56
N THR A 45 -0.16 -3.74 20.12
CA THR A 45 -1.36 -3.49 20.96
C THR A 45 -2.21 -4.75 21.09
N ASP A 46 -2.30 -5.56 20.04
CA ASP A 46 -3.27 -6.65 19.95
C ASP A 46 -2.65 -8.06 19.98
N GLY A 47 -1.30 -8.18 20.00
CA GLY A 47 -0.65 -9.49 19.90
C GLY A 47 0.80 -9.51 20.38
N PRO A 48 1.53 -10.60 20.06
CA PRO A 48 2.95 -10.71 20.39
C PRO A 48 3.77 -9.60 19.74
N ALA A 49 4.77 -9.08 20.47
CA ALA A 49 5.64 -8.04 19.96
C ALA A 49 6.26 -8.47 18.61
N PRO A 50 6.06 -7.70 17.52
CA PRO A 50 6.59 -8.05 16.22
C PRO A 50 8.11 -7.95 16.20
N LEU A 51 8.74 -8.64 15.26
CA LEU A 51 10.15 -8.46 14.94
C LEU A 51 10.24 -7.32 13.89
N LEU A 52 11.00 -6.28 14.19
CA LEU A 52 11.15 -5.14 13.28
C LEU A 52 12.51 -5.19 12.57
N VAL A 53 12.48 -5.40 11.26
CA VAL A 53 13.68 -5.52 10.42
C VAL A 53 13.70 -4.38 9.41
N GLY A 54 14.62 -3.44 9.58
CA GLY A 54 14.79 -2.31 8.66
C GLY A 54 15.59 -2.70 7.42
N VAL A 55 15.17 -2.21 6.25
CA VAL A 55 15.96 -2.30 5.02
C VAL A 55 16.95 -1.16 5.00
N ARG A 56 18.25 -1.48 4.94
CA ARG A 56 19.34 -0.49 4.98
C ARG A 56 19.28 0.47 3.79
N GLY A 57 19.28 1.76 4.10
CA GLY A 57 19.18 2.83 3.10
C GLY A 57 17.76 3.18 2.69
N GLU A 58 16.76 2.41 3.16
CA GLU A 58 15.34 2.69 2.95
C GLU A 58 14.64 3.08 4.27
N VAL A 59 14.81 2.30 5.33
CA VAL A 59 14.17 2.58 6.62
C VAL A 59 14.57 3.96 7.15
N ASP A 60 13.57 4.72 7.59
CA ASP A 60 13.78 6.05 8.16
C ASP A 60 14.69 5.99 9.39
N SER A 61 15.56 6.98 9.53
CA SER A 61 16.60 7.02 10.59
C SER A 61 16.01 6.96 12.02
N GLY A 62 14.81 7.50 12.22
CA GLY A 62 14.08 7.43 13.49
C GLY A 62 13.67 6.00 13.82
N LEU A 63 13.06 5.31 12.85
CA LEU A 63 12.58 3.94 13.01
C LEU A 63 13.74 2.94 13.07
N ALA A 64 14.82 3.20 12.34
CA ALA A 64 16.02 2.35 12.31
C ALA A 64 16.61 2.09 13.70
N LYS A 65 16.50 3.06 14.63
CA LYS A 65 16.97 2.93 16.03
C LYS A 65 16.14 1.93 16.84
N SER A 66 14.90 1.69 16.42
CA SER A 66 13.96 0.77 17.07
C SER A 66 13.93 -0.60 16.39
N CYS A 67 14.66 -0.79 15.28
CA CYS A 67 14.73 -2.07 14.59
C CYS A 67 15.55 -3.09 15.40
N ASP A 68 15.08 -4.34 15.48
CA ASP A 68 15.85 -5.47 16.00
C ASP A 68 17.10 -5.73 15.17
N ARG A 69 16.99 -5.49 13.84
CA ARG A 69 18.11 -5.53 12.90
C ARG A 69 17.87 -4.57 11.72
N VAL A 70 18.95 -4.04 11.16
CA VAL A 70 18.94 -3.32 9.89
C VAL A 70 19.81 -4.09 8.90
N LEU A 71 19.18 -4.67 7.88
CA LEU A 71 19.80 -5.56 6.92
C LEU A 71 19.83 -4.92 5.52
N SER A 72 20.89 -5.21 4.76
CA SER A 72 20.93 -4.87 3.33
C SER A 72 20.27 -5.96 2.49
N TYR A 73 19.93 -5.63 1.25
CA TYR A 73 19.34 -6.57 0.29
C TYR A 73 20.17 -7.86 0.08
N GLY A 74 21.48 -7.81 0.32
CA GLY A 74 22.40 -8.95 0.21
C GLY A 74 22.48 -9.83 1.45
N GLN A 75 21.67 -9.59 2.50
CA GLN A 75 21.76 -10.29 3.79
C GLN A 75 20.55 -11.18 4.08
N LEU A 76 20.09 -11.97 3.08
CA LEU A 76 18.97 -12.89 3.24
C LEU A 76 19.27 -14.02 4.25
N GLY A 77 20.50 -14.50 4.31
CA GLY A 77 20.90 -15.48 5.30
C GLY A 77 20.70 -14.96 6.71
N SER A 78 21.16 -13.73 6.97
CA SER A 78 20.96 -13.07 8.26
C SER A 78 19.49 -12.84 8.60
N LEU A 79 18.64 -12.57 7.58
CA LEU A 79 17.18 -12.48 7.76
C LEU A 79 16.62 -13.84 8.19
N PHE A 80 16.95 -14.92 7.49
CA PHE A 80 16.43 -16.25 7.79
C PHE A 80 16.87 -16.73 9.18
N GLU A 81 18.15 -16.55 9.52
CA GLU A 81 18.66 -16.87 10.85
C GLU A 81 17.90 -16.10 11.96
N LEU A 82 17.59 -14.82 11.72
CA LEU A 82 16.84 -14.00 12.65
C LEU A 82 15.41 -14.50 12.81
N LEU A 83 14.71 -14.84 11.70
CA LEU A 83 13.36 -15.38 11.74
C LEU A 83 13.31 -16.73 12.45
N ASP A 84 14.27 -17.62 12.17
CA ASP A 84 14.35 -18.95 12.79
C ASP A 84 14.64 -18.84 14.29
N LYS A 85 15.59 -18.00 14.70
CA LYS A 85 15.94 -17.74 16.10
C LYS A 85 14.72 -17.31 16.92
N HIS A 86 13.82 -16.54 16.32
CA HIS A 86 12.63 -16.01 16.98
C HIS A 86 11.35 -16.82 16.69
N GLY A 87 11.44 -17.91 15.93
CA GLY A 87 10.30 -18.76 15.59
C GLY A 87 9.26 -18.06 14.70
N VAL A 88 9.67 -17.03 13.96
CA VAL A 88 8.77 -16.23 13.11
C VAL A 88 8.60 -16.89 11.74
N ARG A 89 7.36 -17.07 11.32
CA ARG A 89 7.00 -17.68 10.01
C ARG A 89 6.11 -16.80 9.16
N HIS A 90 5.74 -15.62 9.65
CA HIS A 90 4.91 -14.67 8.92
C HIS A 90 5.67 -13.35 8.79
N VAL A 91 5.68 -12.80 7.58
CA VAL A 91 6.31 -11.50 7.30
C VAL A 91 5.32 -10.57 6.64
N VAL A 92 5.36 -9.29 7.00
CA VAL A 92 4.65 -8.23 6.32
C VAL A 92 5.67 -7.23 5.78
N PHE A 93 5.52 -6.86 4.51
CA PHE A 93 6.29 -5.78 3.92
C PHE A 93 5.55 -4.46 4.14
N ALA A 94 6.26 -3.43 4.59
CA ALA A 94 5.68 -2.15 4.92
C ALA A 94 6.59 -0.99 4.53
N GLY A 95 6.00 0.06 3.98
CA GLY A 95 6.73 1.23 3.49
C GLY A 95 7.30 1.07 2.10
N GLY A 96 7.75 2.18 1.53
CA GLY A 96 8.30 2.22 0.18
C GLY A 96 9.74 1.73 0.09
N ILE A 97 10.12 1.28 -1.09
CA ILE A 97 11.50 1.06 -1.52
C ILE A 97 11.77 2.02 -2.67
N VAL A 98 12.56 3.05 -2.40
CA VAL A 98 12.83 4.13 -3.39
C VAL A 98 13.98 3.76 -4.31
N LYS A 99 15.00 3.11 -3.75
CA LYS A 99 16.21 2.80 -4.49
C LYS A 99 16.13 1.41 -5.09
N ARG A 100 16.27 1.29 -6.40
CA ARG A 100 16.50 -0.02 -6.99
C ARG A 100 17.80 -0.60 -6.41
N PRO A 101 17.80 -1.86 -5.95
CA PRO A 101 19.02 -2.47 -5.42
C PRO A 101 20.14 -2.42 -6.46
N ASP A 102 21.28 -1.80 -6.12
CA ASP A 102 22.47 -1.92 -6.93
C ASP A 102 23.12 -3.28 -6.64
N PHE A 103 22.86 -4.22 -7.52
CA PHE A 103 23.38 -5.59 -7.39
C PHE A 103 24.90 -5.66 -7.44
N ASN A 104 25.58 -4.68 -8.04
CA ASN A 104 27.04 -4.63 -8.11
C ASN A 104 27.67 -4.16 -6.78
N ALA A 105 26.93 -3.37 -6.00
CA ALA A 105 27.36 -2.88 -4.70
C ALA A 105 26.93 -3.81 -3.54
N LEU A 106 26.16 -4.86 -3.80
CA LEU A 106 25.74 -5.81 -2.78
C LEU A 106 26.95 -6.60 -2.26
N LYS A 107 27.04 -6.69 -0.93
CA LYS A 107 27.93 -7.66 -0.25
C LYS A 107 27.06 -8.82 0.22
N PRO A 108 26.78 -9.82 -0.66
CA PRO A 108 25.90 -10.90 -0.33
C PRO A 108 26.53 -11.84 0.70
N ASP A 109 25.72 -12.31 1.67
CA ASP A 109 26.10 -13.45 2.50
C ASP A 109 26.03 -14.76 1.68
N LEU A 110 26.59 -15.84 2.26
CA LEU A 110 26.67 -17.14 1.57
C LEU A 110 25.28 -17.68 1.14
N ALA A 111 24.25 -17.42 1.93
CA ALA A 111 22.91 -17.85 1.60
C ALA A 111 22.33 -17.02 0.45
N THR A 112 22.56 -15.71 0.43
CA THR A 112 22.18 -14.85 -0.69
C THR A 112 22.90 -15.23 -1.98
N LEU A 113 24.20 -15.57 -1.90
CA LEU A 113 24.97 -16.04 -3.07
C LEU A 113 24.38 -17.32 -3.67
N ARG A 114 23.97 -18.27 -2.84
CA ARG A 114 23.33 -19.54 -3.30
C ARG A 114 21.99 -19.29 -3.98
N GLU A 115 21.26 -18.28 -3.53
CA GLU A 115 19.93 -17.91 -4.06
C GLU A 115 20.00 -16.86 -5.19
N LEU A 116 21.18 -16.32 -5.50
CA LEU A 116 21.36 -15.27 -6.50
C LEU A 116 20.68 -15.59 -7.86
N PRO A 117 20.77 -16.82 -8.42
CA PRO A 117 20.07 -17.14 -9.66
C PRO A 117 18.56 -17.04 -9.57
N ASN A 118 17.96 -17.35 -8.42
CA ASN A 118 16.53 -17.21 -8.17
C ASN A 118 16.14 -15.74 -7.98
N LEU A 119 16.96 -14.98 -7.30
CA LEU A 119 16.75 -13.53 -7.08
C LEU A 119 16.81 -12.74 -8.39
N LEU A 120 17.76 -13.06 -9.28
CA LEU A 120 17.85 -12.42 -10.60
C LEU A 120 16.60 -12.68 -11.44
N LYS A 121 16.01 -13.87 -11.37
CA LYS A 121 14.75 -14.17 -12.05
C LYS A 121 13.57 -13.37 -11.48
N ILE A 122 13.61 -13.00 -10.20
CA ILE A 122 12.58 -12.18 -9.56
C ILE A 122 12.60 -10.77 -10.14
N THR A 123 13.79 -10.19 -10.36
CA THR A 123 13.97 -8.79 -10.79
C THR A 123 13.73 -8.55 -12.29
N LEU A 124 13.64 -9.60 -13.11
CA LEU A 124 13.41 -9.50 -14.56
C LEU A 124 11.92 -9.37 -14.95
N GLY A 125 11.03 -9.07 -14.02
CA GLY A 125 9.60 -8.88 -14.29
C GLY A 125 9.11 -7.48 -13.93
N GLY A 126 7.89 -7.12 -14.33
CA GLY A 126 7.21 -5.89 -13.87
C GLY A 126 7.02 -5.89 -12.34
N ASP A 127 6.79 -4.70 -11.77
CA ASP A 127 6.79 -4.50 -10.31
C ASP A 127 5.76 -5.40 -9.57
N ASP A 128 4.56 -5.58 -10.11
CA ASP A 128 3.53 -6.44 -9.51
C ASP A 128 3.91 -7.92 -9.46
N SER A 129 4.78 -8.36 -10.37
CA SER A 129 5.27 -9.74 -10.39
C SER A 129 6.41 -9.99 -9.38
N VAL A 130 7.12 -8.94 -8.94
CA VAL A 130 8.27 -9.04 -8.03
C VAL A 130 7.84 -9.51 -6.66
N LEU A 131 6.81 -8.90 -6.08
CA LEU A 131 6.29 -9.27 -4.75
C LEU A 131 5.71 -10.69 -4.73
N GLY A 132 4.96 -11.08 -5.76
CA GLY A 132 4.47 -12.44 -5.90
C GLY A 132 5.59 -13.48 -5.97
N LYS A 133 6.69 -13.15 -6.67
CA LYS A 133 7.87 -14.01 -6.74
C LYS A 133 8.62 -14.07 -5.41
N ILE A 134 8.73 -12.95 -4.68
CA ILE A 134 9.30 -12.90 -3.33
C ILE A 134 8.46 -13.77 -2.39
N ALA A 135 7.14 -13.66 -2.42
CA ALA A 135 6.25 -14.47 -1.62
C ALA A 135 6.42 -15.97 -1.91
N THR A 136 6.49 -16.34 -3.19
CA THR A 136 6.76 -17.74 -3.62
C THR A 136 8.13 -18.23 -3.15
N PHE A 137 9.14 -17.37 -3.18
CA PHE A 137 10.48 -17.68 -2.70
C PHE A 137 10.50 -17.94 -1.18
N LEU A 138 9.83 -17.10 -0.41
CA LEU A 138 9.71 -17.21 1.05
C LEU A 138 8.87 -18.44 1.45
N ALA A 139 7.80 -18.74 0.71
CA ALA A 139 6.95 -19.92 0.94
C ALA A 139 7.73 -21.24 0.86
N LYS A 140 8.74 -21.35 -0.01
CA LYS A 140 9.64 -22.52 -0.07
C LYS A 140 10.41 -22.77 1.23
N ARG A 141 10.48 -21.76 2.11
CA ARG A 141 11.13 -21.82 3.44
C ARG A 141 10.12 -21.83 4.58
N ASN A 142 8.85 -22.13 4.29
CA ASN A 142 7.75 -22.05 5.26
C ASN A 142 7.60 -20.68 5.91
N ILE A 143 7.88 -19.61 5.15
CA ILE A 143 7.65 -18.23 5.54
C ILE A 143 6.51 -17.69 4.67
N GLU A 144 5.43 -17.26 5.31
CA GLU A 144 4.24 -16.74 4.66
C GLU A 144 4.29 -15.20 4.63
N VAL A 145 3.93 -14.61 3.50
CA VAL A 145 3.74 -13.16 3.38
C VAL A 145 2.28 -12.84 3.71
N VAL A 146 2.07 -12.09 4.77
CA VAL A 146 0.75 -11.60 5.21
C VAL A 146 0.58 -10.13 4.86
N GLY A 147 -0.67 -9.68 4.72
CA GLY A 147 -0.98 -8.30 4.34
C GLY A 147 -1.23 -7.39 5.54
N VAL A 148 -1.26 -6.08 5.29
CA VAL A 148 -1.63 -5.07 6.30
C VAL A 148 -3.01 -5.37 6.86
N LYS A 149 -3.97 -5.84 6.03
CA LYS A 149 -5.32 -6.22 6.46
C LYS A 149 -5.33 -7.36 7.49
N ASP A 150 -4.34 -8.23 7.44
CA ASP A 150 -4.25 -9.38 8.34
C ASP A 150 -3.64 -8.98 9.68
N VAL A 151 -2.62 -8.10 9.67
CA VAL A 151 -1.84 -7.73 10.86
C VAL A 151 -2.33 -6.44 11.53
N ALA A 152 -2.84 -5.49 10.77
CA ALA A 152 -3.25 -4.17 11.25
C ALA A 152 -4.52 -3.64 10.54
N PRO A 153 -5.66 -4.38 10.57
CA PRO A 153 -6.89 -4.00 9.86
C PRO A 153 -7.43 -2.63 10.27
N GLY A 154 -7.13 -2.15 11.47
CA GLY A 154 -7.52 -0.81 11.93
C GLY A 154 -6.86 0.34 11.17
N LEU A 155 -5.82 0.08 10.36
CA LEU A 155 -5.21 1.08 9.48
C LEU A 155 -5.94 1.20 8.14
N LEU A 156 -6.83 0.27 7.80
CA LEU A 156 -7.57 0.33 6.54
C LEU A 156 -8.63 1.43 6.55
N ALA A 157 -8.87 2.00 5.39
CA ALA A 157 -9.93 2.96 5.18
C ALA A 157 -11.31 2.30 5.40
N GLU A 158 -12.13 2.91 6.21
CA GLU A 158 -13.52 2.51 6.43
C GLU A 158 -14.42 3.07 5.32
N GLN A 159 -15.57 2.43 5.12
CA GLN A 159 -16.59 2.97 4.25
C GLN A 159 -17.28 4.18 4.89
N GLY A 160 -17.55 5.21 4.09
CA GLY A 160 -18.17 6.44 4.54
C GLY A 160 -17.17 7.54 4.86
N GLN A 161 -17.56 8.51 5.66
CA GLN A 161 -16.71 9.64 6.01
C GLN A 161 -15.62 9.23 6.99
N ILE A 162 -14.36 9.47 6.61
CA ILE A 162 -13.16 9.20 7.43
C ILE A 162 -12.74 10.46 8.20
N ALA A 163 -12.72 11.63 7.52
CA ALA A 163 -12.25 12.87 8.13
C ALA A 163 -12.82 14.12 7.44
N GLY A 164 -12.59 15.29 8.05
CA GLY A 164 -12.96 16.59 7.53
C GLY A 164 -14.37 17.04 7.92
N PRO A 165 -14.87 18.14 7.33
CA PRO A 165 -16.20 18.66 7.65
C PRO A 165 -17.29 17.69 7.16
N PRO A 166 -18.35 17.47 7.97
CA PRO A 166 -19.43 16.57 7.57
C PRO A 166 -20.17 17.07 6.33
N MET A 167 -20.58 16.13 5.47
CA MET A 167 -21.51 16.42 4.39
C MET A 167 -22.91 16.55 4.97
N ARG A 168 -23.53 17.72 4.82
CA ARG A 168 -24.91 17.94 5.26
C ARG A 168 -25.87 17.69 4.10
N GLY A 169 -26.89 16.89 4.33
CA GLY A 169 -27.92 16.57 3.32
C GLY A 169 -27.42 15.59 2.26
N ARG A 170 -28.10 15.63 1.10
CA ARG A 170 -27.80 14.76 -0.03
C ARG A 170 -26.51 15.21 -0.72
N MET A 171 -25.68 14.25 -1.17
CA MET A 171 -24.50 14.55 -1.96
C MET A 171 -24.85 15.34 -3.23
N PRO A 172 -24.15 16.46 -3.53
CA PRO A 172 -24.38 17.21 -4.76
C PRO A 172 -24.15 16.34 -6.00
N LYS A 173 -25.00 16.48 -7.02
CA LYS A 173 -24.91 15.69 -8.25
C LYS A 173 -23.55 15.83 -8.94
N MET A 174 -22.96 17.03 -8.94
CA MET A 174 -21.65 17.28 -9.54
C MET A 174 -20.53 16.54 -8.80
N LEU A 175 -20.59 16.48 -7.45
CA LEU A 175 -19.65 15.70 -6.66
C LEU A 175 -19.80 14.20 -6.95
N ALA A 176 -21.03 13.67 -6.99
CA ALA A 176 -21.26 12.27 -7.31
C ALA A 176 -20.69 11.91 -8.69
N ARG A 177 -20.96 12.73 -9.72
CA ARG A 177 -20.39 12.56 -11.06
C ARG A 177 -18.87 12.63 -11.06
N SER A 178 -18.27 13.57 -10.32
CA SER A 178 -16.81 13.71 -10.23
C SER A 178 -16.17 12.49 -9.55
N LEU A 179 -16.78 11.96 -8.48
CA LEU A 179 -16.33 10.74 -7.81
C LEU A 179 -16.38 9.52 -8.74
N GLN A 180 -17.50 9.33 -9.45
CA GLN A 180 -17.63 8.23 -10.41
C GLN A 180 -16.57 8.30 -11.53
N LEU A 181 -16.37 9.49 -12.09
CA LEU A 181 -15.40 9.67 -13.17
C LEU A 181 -13.97 9.47 -12.68
N ALA A 182 -13.63 10.00 -11.48
CA ALA A 182 -12.31 9.83 -10.89
C ALA A 182 -12.05 8.36 -10.51
N TRP A 183 -13.07 7.64 -10.03
CA TRP A 183 -12.99 6.20 -9.76
C TRP A 183 -12.69 5.39 -11.01
N LYS A 184 -13.45 5.64 -12.10
CA LYS A 184 -13.19 5.01 -13.41
C LYS A 184 -11.80 5.35 -13.95
N GLY A 185 -11.36 6.60 -13.80
CA GLY A 185 -10.03 7.04 -14.21
C GLY A 185 -8.92 6.33 -13.44
N ALA A 186 -9.04 6.24 -12.10
CA ALA A 186 -8.07 5.55 -11.25
C ALA A 186 -8.02 4.04 -11.56
N ARG A 187 -9.17 3.38 -11.77
CA ARG A 187 -9.23 1.97 -12.22
C ARG A 187 -8.58 1.78 -13.60
N ALA A 188 -8.80 2.71 -14.55
CA ALA A 188 -8.23 2.62 -15.89
C ALA A 188 -6.71 2.71 -15.87
N VAL A 189 -6.11 3.68 -15.15
CA VAL A 189 -4.64 3.75 -15.02
C VAL A 189 -4.08 2.58 -14.24
N GLY A 190 -4.82 2.07 -13.23
CA GLY A 190 -4.47 0.86 -12.49
C GLY A 190 -4.42 -0.38 -13.37
N SER A 191 -5.33 -0.50 -14.34
CA SER A 191 -5.35 -1.64 -15.28
C SER A 191 -4.15 -1.66 -16.23
N LEU A 192 -3.52 -0.49 -16.45
CA LEU A 192 -2.29 -0.33 -17.23
C LEU A 192 -1.02 -0.44 -16.36
N ASP A 193 -1.18 -0.68 -15.06
CA ASP A 193 -0.09 -0.65 -14.08
C ASP A 193 0.70 0.67 -14.06
N ALA A 194 0.09 1.77 -14.55
CA ALA A 194 0.74 3.08 -14.63
C ALA A 194 0.65 3.87 -13.31
N GLY A 195 -0.46 3.72 -12.57
CA GLY A 195 -0.74 4.43 -11.33
C GLY A 195 -2.04 3.95 -10.70
N GLN A 196 -2.52 4.66 -9.69
CA GLN A 196 -3.71 4.26 -8.92
C GLN A 196 -4.60 5.45 -8.51
N GLY A 197 -4.28 6.63 -9.06
CA GLY A 197 -4.93 7.90 -8.73
C GLY A 197 -5.49 8.65 -9.94
N CYS A 198 -6.58 9.37 -9.71
CA CYS A 198 -7.20 10.26 -10.70
C CYS A 198 -7.75 11.51 -10.02
N ILE A 199 -7.51 12.68 -10.61
CA ILE A 199 -8.09 13.95 -10.17
C ILE A 199 -9.15 14.41 -11.17
N VAL A 200 -10.33 14.76 -10.64
CA VAL A 200 -11.46 15.29 -11.40
C VAL A 200 -11.93 16.60 -10.78
N GLU A 201 -12.19 17.60 -11.63
CA GLU A 201 -12.78 18.88 -11.24
C GLU A 201 -14.09 19.07 -12.00
N ASP A 202 -15.18 19.29 -11.25
CA ASP A 202 -16.52 19.56 -11.78
C ASP A 202 -16.91 18.65 -12.98
N GLY A 203 -16.64 17.35 -12.83
CA GLY A 203 -16.95 16.32 -13.83
C GLY A 203 -15.98 16.24 -15.00
N ARG A 204 -14.78 16.85 -14.94
CA ARG A 204 -13.70 16.77 -15.92
C ARG A 204 -12.45 16.15 -15.33
N VAL A 205 -11.87 15.15 -15.98
CA VAL A 205 -10.54 14.61 -15.62
C VAL A 205 -9.48 15.69 -15.87
N VAL A 206 -8.70 16.02 -14.85
CA VAL A 206 -7.62 17.01 -14.94
C VAL A 206 -6.24 16.42 -14.73
N ALA A 207 -6.13 15.30 -14.02
CA ALA A 207 -4.86 14.56 -13.89
C ALA A 207 -5.10 13.07 -13.68
N LEU A 208 -4.19 12.28 -14.24
CA LEU A 208 -4.07 10.84 -14.02
C LEU A 208 -2.68 10.57 -13.45
N GLU A 209 -2.59 9.66 -12.48
CA GLU A 209 -1.32 9.26 -11.88
C GLU A 209 -0.54 8.39 -12.86
N GLY A 210 0.75 8.67 -12.99
CA GLY A 210 1.70 7.88 -13.73
C GLY A 210 2.89 7.51 -12.85
N ALA A 211 4.03 7.25 -13.46
CA ALA A 211 5.28 6.89 -12.77
C ALA A 211 5.80 7.97 -11.82
N GLU A 212 5.31 9.21 -11.94
CA GLU A 212 5.65 10.31 -11.03
C GLU A 212 5.08 10.17 -9.62
N GLY A 213 4.03 9.35 -9.46
CA GLY A 213 3.33 9.12 -8.20
C GLY A 213 2.34 10.21 -7.78
N THR A 214 1.60 9.94 -6.71
CA THR A 214 0.47 10.78 -6.25
C THR A 214 0.90 12.21 -5.90
N ASP A 215 2.00 12.38 -5.18
CA ASP A 215 2.44 13.71 -4.70
C ASP A 215 2.80 14.63 -5.85
N ALA A 216 3.51 14.11 -6.85
CA ALA A 216 3.86 14.88 -8.05
C ALA A 216 2.61 15.18 -8.92
N MET A 217 1.66 14.24 -9.01
CA MET A 217 0.37 14.48 -9.67
C MET A 217 -0.41 15.62 -8.98
N ILE A 218 -0.48 15.64 -7.65
CA ILE A 218 -1.12 16.71 -6.89
C ILE A 218 -0.38 18.04 -7.10
N ALA A 219 0.95 18.03 -7.04
CA ALA A 219 1.76 19.24 -7.29
C ALA A 219 1.54 19.81 -8.70
N ARG A 220 1.42 18.93 -9.70
CA ARG A 220 1.09 19.30 -11.10
C ARG A 220 -0.27 19.99 -11.20
N LEU A 221 -1.28 19.56 -10.42
CA LEU A 221 -2.57 20.26 -10.36
C LEU A 221 -2.38 21.70 -9.90
N GLY A 222 -1.61 21.93 -8.83
CA GLY A 222 -1.29 23.27 -8.34
C GLY A 222 -0.59 24.13 -9.39
N GLU A 223 0.32 23.55 -10.17
CA GLU A 223 1.00 24.25 -11.27
C GLU A 223 0.03 24.65 -12.38
N LEU A 224 -0.85 23.75 -12.82
CA LEU A 224 -1.87 24.04 -13.83
C LEU A 224 -2.80 25.18 -13.40
N ARG A 225 -3.11 25.29 -12.09
CA ARG A 225 -3.88 26.42 -11.56
C ARG A 225 -3.09 27.72 -11.63
N ARG A 226 -1.83 27.74 -11.22
CA ARG A 226 -0.97 28.94 -11.32
C ARG A 226 -0.86 29.45 -12.76
N GLN A 227 -0.79 28.52 -13.71
CA GLN A 227 -0.78 28.80 -15.17
C GLN A 227 -2.14 29.20 -15.73
N LYS A 228 -3.19 29.26 -14.90
CA LYS A 228 -4.58 29.58 -15.33
C LYS A 228 -5.12 28.64 -16.42
N ARG A 229 -4.66 27.37 -16.43
CA ARG A 229 -5.14 26.32 -17.32
C ARG A 229 -6.39 25.62 -16.82
N LEU A 230 -6.72 25.80 -15.54
CA LEU A 230 -7.90 25.27 -14.88
C LEU A 230 -8.79 26.43 -14.43
N ASN A 231 -10.09 26.14 -14.27
CA ASN A 231 -11.03 27.12 -13.74
C ASN A 231 -10.61 27.54 -12.32
N PRO A 232 -10.63 28.82 -11.99
CA PRO A 232 -10.38 29.27 -10.63
C PRO A 232 -11.55 28.86 -9.72
N GLY A 233 -11.27 28.10 -8.65
CA GLY A 233 -12.26 27.73 -7.65
C GLY A 233 -13.37 26.81 -8.14
N PRO A 234 -13.06 25.57 -8.57
CA PRO A 234 -14.07 24.56 -8.85
C PRO A 234 -14.88 24.26 -7.59
N ASP A 235 -16.18 24.00 -7.73
CA ASP A 235 -17.01 23.57 -6.60
C ASP A 235 -16.49 22.27 -5.99
N TRP A 236 -16.05 21.35 -6.87
CA TRP A 236 -15.53 20.04 -6.48
C TRP A 236 -14.24 19.70 -7.22
N SER A 237 -13.17 19.60 -6.47
CA SER A 237 -11.88 19.07 -6.91
C SER A 237 -11.57 17.81 -6.11
N VAL A 238 -11.64 16.65 -6.77
CA VAL A 238 -11.67 15.33 -6.16
C VAL A 238 -10.45 14.55 -6.56
N LEU A 239 -9.71 14.00 -5.60
CA LEU A 239 -8.72 12.93 -5.82
C LEU A 239 -9.34 11.60 -5.39
N VAL A 240 -9.30 10.61 -6.26
CA VAL A 240 -9.62 9.22 -5.95
C VAL A 240 -8.37 8.36 -6.05
N LYS A 241 -8.15 7.48 -5.07
CA LYS A 241 -7.13 6.43 -5.09
C LYS A 241 -7.78 5.07 -4.86
N VAL A 242 -7.52 4.12 -5.77
CA VAL A 242 -8.01 2.75 -5.70
C VAL A 242 -6.87 1.75 -5.86
N ALA A 243 -7.02 0.55 -5.33
CA ALA A 243 -6.04 -0.51 -5.57
C ALA A 243 -6.02 -0.90 -7.06
N LYS A 244 -4.84 -1.24 -7.59
CA LYS A 244 -4.73 -1.75 -8.95
C LYS A 244 -5.34 -3.15 -9.04
N PRO A 245 -5.98 -3.53 -10.15
CA PRO A 245 -6.69 -4.82 -10.28
C PRO A 245 -5.81 -6.06 -10.02
N ASN A 246 -4.53 -6.00 -10.39
CA ASN A 246 -3.59 -7.12 -10.29
C ASN A 246 -2.55 -6.94 -9.18
N GLN A 247 -2.75 -5.97 -8.28
CA GLN A 247 -1.83 -5.65 -7.21
C GLN A 247 -1.80 -6.74 -6.14
N ASP A 248 -0.61 -7.08 -5.65
CA ASP A 248 -0.50 -7.94 -4.48
C ASP A 248 -0.88 -7.15 -3.21
N MET A 249 -2.13 -7.30 -2.80
CA MET A 249 -2.73 -6.59 -1.67
C MET A 249 -2.03 -6.87 -0.33
N ARG A 250 -1.08 -7.82 -0.28
CA ARG A 250 -0.31 -8.08 0.94
C ARG A 250 0.79 -7.06 1.17
N ALA A 251 1.32 -6.46 0.11
CA ALA A 251 2.51 -5.62 0.21
C ALA A 251 2.37 -4.21 -0.38
N ASP A 252 1.43 -4.02 -1.29
CA ASP A 252 1.25 -2.73 -1.96
C ASP A 252 -0.23 -2.28 -1.86
N LEU A 253 -0.49 -1.32 -0.98
CA LEU A 253 -1.81 -0.73 -0.80
C LEU A 253 -1.72 0.78 -1.04
N PRO A 254 -2.71 1.38 -1.72
CA PRO A 254 -2.84 2.82 -1.73
C PRO A 254 -2.82 3.36 -0.30
N ALA A 255 -2.10 4.44 -0.08
CA ALA A 255 -2.09 5.09 1.23
C ALA A 255 -2.42 6.57 1.09
N ILE A 256 -3.07 7.11 2.13
CA ILE A 256 -3.26 8.54 2.36
C ILE A 256 -2.85 8.86 3.79
N GLY A 257 -2.32 10.06 4.00
CA GLY A 257 -1.87 10.52 5.31
C GLY A 257 -1.93 12.04 5.43
N PRO A 258 -1.40 12.60 6.51
CA PRO A 258 -1.33 14.05 6.73
C PRO A 258 -0.70 14.81 5.58
N ASP A 259 0.35 14.27 4.95
CA ASP A 259 1.04 14.91 3.83
C ASP A 259 0.16 14.98 2.58
N THR A 260 -0.66 13.93 2.34
CA THR A 260 -1.67 13.95 1.26
C THR A 260 -2.67 15.09 1.49
N VAL A 261 -3.12 15.30 2.73
CA VAL A 261 -4.04 16.40 3.08
C VAL A 261 -3.37 17.78 2.90
N ARG A 262 -2.10 17.90 3.28
CA ARG A 262 -1.32 19.15 3.09
C ARG A 262 -1.16 19.47 1.60
N ALA A 263 -0.75 18.49 0.81
CA ALA A 263 -0.58 18.61 -0.64
C ALA A 263 -1.90 18.94 -1.34
N ALA A 264 -2.98 18.23 -0.97
CA ALA A 264 -4.33 18.47 -1.47
C ALA A 264 -4.78 19.92 -1.23
N HIS A 265 -4.63 20.42 0.01
CA HIS A 265 -4.98 21.80 0.35
C HIS A 265 -4.17 22.82 -0.46
N ALA A 266 -2.85 22.63 -0.54
CA ALA A 266 -1.95 23.53 -1.27
C ALA A 266 -2.27 23.60 -2.77
N SER A 267 -2.85 22.53 -3.34
CA SER A 267 -3.20 22.43 -4.76
C SER A 267 -4.69 22.71 -5.04
N GLY A 268 -5.47 23.04 -4.00
CA GLY A 268 -6.90 23.40 -4.14
C GLY A 268 -7.82 22.19 -4.30
N LEU A 269 -7.39 20.98 -3.95
CA LEU A 269 -8.29 19.83 -3.78
C LEU A 269 -9.15 20.03 -2.52
N ASN A 270 -10.41 19.63 -2.59
CA ASN A 270 -11.34 19.73 -1.45
C ASN A 270 -11.99 18.40 -1.06
N TYR A 271 -11.73 17.34 -1.84
CA TYR A 271 -12.23 15.99 -1.57
C TYR A 271 -11.19 14.92 -1.88
N LEU A 272 -10.95 14.03 -0.92
CA LEU A 272 -10.12 12.84 -1.07
C LEU A 272 -10.99 11.60 -0.90
N ALA A 273 -10.98 10.70 -1.86
CA ALA A 273 -11.69 9.44 -1.78
C ALA A 273 -10.72 8.27 -1.98
N VAL A 274 -10.92 7.23 -1.20
CA VAL A 274 -10.10 6.00 -1.26
C VAL A 274 -10.97 4.77 -1.29
N GLU A 275 -10.43 3.66 -1.75
CA GLU A 275 -11.11 2.39 -1.73
C GLU A 275 -11.16 1.83 -0.31
N ALA A 276 -12.37 1.69 0.25
CA ALA A 276 -12.59 1.14 1.58
C ALA A 276 -12.15 -0.32 1.65
N GLY A 277 -11.44 -0.69 2.73
CA GLY A 277 -10.86 -2.02 2.91
C GLY A 277 -9.61 -2.32 2.08
N ASN A 278 -9.29 -1.46 1.09
CA ASN A 278 -8.18 -1.64 0.15
C ASN A 278 -7.23 -0.43 0.08
N ALA A 279 -7.35 0.50 1.01
CA ALA A 279 -6.43 1.63 1.17
C ALA A 279 -6.06 1.80 2.63
N VAL A 280 -4.88 2.33 2.91
CA VAL A 280 -4.36 2.58 4.26
C VAL A 280 -4.51 4.07 4.60
N VAL A 281 -4.98 4.36 5.82
CA VAL A 281 -5.08 5.70 6.39
C VAL A 281 -4.00 5.85 7.46
N LEU A 282 -2.93 6.55 7.11
CA LEU A 282 -1.78 6.77 7.98
C LEU A 282 -2.01 7.98 8.88
N ASP A 283 -1.49 7.90 10.10
CA ASP A 283 -1.61 8.91 11.14
C ASP A 283 -3.03 9.53 11.18
N ARG A 284 -4.00 8.64 11.39
CA ARG A 284 -5.43 8.96 11.36
C ARG A 284 -5.77 10.18 12.24
N SER A 285 -5.09 10.33 13.37
CA SER A 285 -5.32 11.43 14.30
C SER A 285 -4.95 12.77 13.68
N GLU A 286 -3.72 12.90 13.19
CA GLU A 286 -3.23 14.13 12.56
C GLU A 286 -3.93 14.38 11.22
N LEU A 287 -4.19 13.33 10.43
CA LEU A 287 -4.98 13.42 9.19
C LEU A 287 -6.35 14.05 9.46
N THR A 288 -7.07 13.55 10.49
CA THR A 288 -8.41 14.03 10.84
C THR A 288 -8.38 15.49 11.27
N LYS A 289 -7.41 15.87 12.11
CA LYS A 289 -7.20 17.24 12.55
C LYS A 289 -6.93 18.18 11.38
N LEU A 290 -6.00 17.85 10.50
CA LEU A 290 -5.64 18.64 9.33
C LEU A 290 -6.80 18.72 8.33
N ALA A 291 -7.48 17.63 8.04
CA ALA A 291 -8.63 17.60 7.14
C ALA A 291 -9.73 18.55 7.60
N LYS A 292 -10.03 18.55 8.92
CA LYS A 292 -10.99 19.51 9.52
C LYS A 292 -10.51 20.94 9.41
N GLN A 293 -9.25 21.22 9.76
CA GLN A 293 -8.67 22.57 9.72
C GLN A 293 -8.60 23.15 8.31
N ARG A 294 -8.35 22.30 7.30
CA ARG A 294 -8.18 22.68 5.90
C ARG A 294 -9.46 22.57 5.07
N GLY A 295 -10.57 22.15 5.68
CA GLY A 295 -11.85 22.00 4.98
C GLY A 295 -11.89 20.86 3.95
N ILE A 296 -10.93 19.91 4.01
CA ILE A 296 -10.86 18.78 3.09
C ILE A 296 -11.71 17.64 3.61
N ARG A 297 -12.57 17.09 2.76
CA ARG A 297 -13.33 15.89 3.08
C ARG A 297 -12.55 14.66 2.66
N VAL A 298 -12.54 13.64 3.53
CA VAL A 298 -11.91 12.35 3.28
C VAL A 298 -12.95 11.27 3.48
N ALA A 299 -13.14 10.39 2.49
CA ALA A 299 -14.12 9.33 2.57
C ALA A 299 -13.63 8.05 1.88
N GLY A 300 -14.11 6.90 2.37
CA GLY A 300 -13.92 5.60 1.76
C GLY A 300 -15.16 5.12 1.03
N PHE A 301 -14.98 4.53 -0.15
CA PHE A 301 -16.04 3.96 -0.96
C PHE A 301 -15.66 2.55 -1.40
N THR A 302 -16.69 1.72 -1.66
CA THR A 302 -16.57 0.48 -2.45
C THR A 302 -17.25 0.70 -3.80
N ASP A 303 -17.09 -0.23 -4.74
CA ASP A 303 -17.79 -0.16 -6.04
C ASP A 303 -19.32 -0.07 -5.84
N GLU A 304 -19.88 -0.75 -4.81
CA GLU A 304 -21.33 -0.74 -4.51
C GLU A 304 -21.78 0.54 -3.81
N SER A 305 -20.92 1.16 -2.99
CA SER A 305 -21.27 2.36 -2.23
C SER A 305 -20.95 3.67 -2.95
N LEU A 306 -20.31 3.57 -4.11
CA LEU A 306 -20.03 4.74 -4.94
C LEU A 306 -21.35 5.43 -5.32
N PRO A 307 -21.49 6.77 -5.13
CA PRO A 307 -22.74 7.48 -5.41
C PRO A 307 -23.10 7.34 -6.89
N GLN A 308 -24.41 7.08 -7.15
CA GLN A 308 -24.97 6.98 -8.51
C GLN A 308 -25.43 8.33 -9.04
#